data_fd115cee9b165dabeed63eaf4a4d9673
#
_entry.id   fd115cee9b165dabeed63eaf4a4d9673
#
_cell.length_a   1.000
_cell.length_b   1.000
_cell.length_c   1.000
_cell.angle_alpha   90.00
_cell.angle_beta   90.00
_cell.angle_gamma   90.00
#
_symmetry.space_group_name_H-M   'P 1'
#
loop_
_entity.id
_entity.type
_entity.pdbx_description
1 polymer ?
#
loop_
_entity_poly.entity_id
_entity_poly.type
_entity_poly.pdbx_seq_one_letter_code
_entity_poly.pdbx_strand_id
1 'polypeptide(L)'
;ELLMVEKRTTASNYVLVVLSEGAKWEGYTVQEYGEPDAFGHRRKASVGEALATEISLRTGEESMVSDLTYDLRSGEPDFADKLIAATFGNLALDAVLAGKTGVMAALVEGRYALAPIPDPALGPRKVDVATMYNTDRYRPNYASKLGLPIFLARA
;
A
#
# COMPACT_ATOMS: atom_id res chain seq x y z
N GLU A 1 -18.71 13.95 -6.20
CA GLU A 1 -19.73 13.37 -7.10
C GLU A 1 -19.54 11.85 -7.28
N LEU A 2 -18.37 11.34 -7.69
CA LEU A 2 -18.15 9.90 -7.93
C LEU A 2 -18.51 9.03 -6.72
N LEU A 3 -18.11 9.42 -5.51
CA LEU A 3 -18.41 8.66 -4.30
C LEU A 3 -19.92 8.56 -4.06
N MET A 4 -20.68 9.64 -4.36
CA MET A 4 -22.13 9.66 -4.20
C MET A 4 -22.83 8.80 -5.25
N VAL A 5 -22.32 8.77 -6.47
CA VAL A 5 -22.82 7.86 -7.51
C VAL A 5 -22.57 6.42 -7.10
N GLU A 6 -21.34 6.09 -6.66
CA GLU A 6 -20.99 4.74 -6.23
C GLU A 6 -21.87 4.28 -5.06
N LYS A 7 -22.07 5.13 -4.03
CA LYS A 7 -22.96 4.84 -2.90
C LYS A 7 -24.37 4.50 -3.34
N ARG A 8 -24.94 5.27 -4.28
CA ARG A 8 -26.32 5.08 -4.74
C ARG A 8 -26.52 3.87 -5.66
N THR A 9 -25.46 3.48 -6.36
CA THR A 9 -25.50 2.34 -7.31
C THR A 9 -25.11 1.02 -6.68
N THR A 10 -24.51 1.05 -5.49
CA THR A 10 -24.09 -0.16 -4.76
C THR A 10 -25.21 -0.61 -3.82
N ALA A 11 -25.56 -1.89 -3.84
CA ALA A 11 -26.62 -2.46 -3.00
C ALA A 11 -26.37 -2.29 -1.49
N SER A 12 -25.13 -2.16 -1.07
CA SER A 12 -24.70 -1.95 0.32
C SER A 12 -24.92 -0.52 0.82
N ASN A 13 -25.19 0.44 -0.07
CA ASN A 13 -25.37 1.86 0.25
C ASN A 13 -24.20 2.52 1.01
N TYR A 14 -22.99 1.99 0.88
CA TYR A 14 -21.77 2.62 1.39
C TYR A 14 -20.67 2.61 0.33
N VAL A 15 -19.65 3.42 0.54
CA VAL A 15 -18.43 3.46 -0.28
C VAL A 15 -17.23 3.28 0.62
N LEU A 16 -16.30 2.46 0.18
CA LEU A 16 -15.01 2.27 0.83
C LEU A 16 -13.95 3.07 0.07
N VAL A 17 -13.26 3.96 0.79
CA VAL A 17 -12.13 4.73 0.26
C VAL A 17 -10.86 4.25 0.95
N VAL A 18 -9.92 3.71 0.18
CA VAL A 18 -8.62 3.26 0.69
C VAL A 18 -7.56 4.30 0.33
N LEU A 19 -6.89 4.81 1.34
CA LEU A 19 -5.83 5.80 1.20
C LEU A 19 -4.50 5.21 1.64
N SER A 20 -3.43 5.48 0.89
CA SER A 20 -2.09 5.16 1.36
C SER A 20 -1.63 6.17 2.41
N GLU A 21 -0.77 5.74 3.33
CA GLU A 21 -0.13 6.61 4.34
C GLU A 21 0.61 7.80 3.71
N GLY A 22 1.19 7.59 2.53
CA GLY A 22 1.90 8.63 1.77
C GLY A 22 1.01 9.49 0.87
N ALA A 23 -0.32 9.34 0.91
CA ALA A 23 -1.22 10.17 0.13
C ALA A 23 -1.07 11.64 0.50
N LYS A 24 -1.07 12.50 -0.52
CA LYS A 24 -0.99 13.96 -0.37
C LYS A 24 -2.25 14.60 -0.90
N TRP A 25 -2.69 15.62 -0.21
CA TRP A 25 -3.77 16.48 -0.65
C TRP A 25 -3.21 17.90 -0.87
N GLU A 26 -3.37 18.42 -2.08
CA GLU A 26 -2.91 19.76 -2.41
C GLU A 26 -3.60 20.80 -1.52
N GLY A 27 -2.79 21.69 -0.93
CA GLY A 27 -3.27 22.70 0.03
C GLY A 27 -3.51 22.18 1.46
N TYR A 28 -3.28 20.89 1.72
CA TYR A 28 -3.37 20.34 3.07
C TYR A 28 -1.97 20.07 3.64
N THR A 29 -1.70 20.66 4.79
CA THR A 29 -0.44 20.39 5.53
C THR A 29 -0.71 19.32 6.56
N VAL A 30 0.01 18.21 6.45
CA VAL A 30 -0.07 17.10 7.43
C VAL A 30 0.42 17.62 8.78
N GLN A 31 -0.43 17.50 9.80
CA GLN A 31 -0.07 17.85 11.17
C GLN A 31 0.69 16.68 11.81
N GLU A 32 1.80 17.00 12.47
CA GLU A 32 2.53 16.05 13.30
C GLU A 32 2.07 16.17 14.74
N TYR A 33 1.92 15.05 15.42
CA TYR A 33 1.49 15.00 16.83
C TYR A 33 2.25 13.93 17.63
N GLY A 34 2.21 14.07 18.95
CA GLY A 34 2.89 13.17 19.88
C GLY A 34 4.38 13.49 20.07
N GLU A 35 4.99 12.75 20.96
CA GLU A 35 6.43 12.83 21.20
C GLU A 35 7.20 12.12 20.08
N PRO A 36 8.41 12.61 19.74
CA PRO A 36 9.27 11.93 18.77
C PRO A 36 9.63 10.52 19.26
N ASP A 37 9.71 9.58 18.33
CA ASP A 37 10.28 8.27 18.62
C ASP A 37 11.80 8.33 18.81
N ALA A 38 12.43 7.18 19.09
CA ALA A 38 13.88 7.07 19.32
C ALA A 38 14.74 7.55 18.11
N PHE A 39 14.13 7.73 16.95
CA PHE A 39 14.76 8.20 15.71
C PHE A 39 14.38 9.64 15.34
N GLY A 40 13.62 10.31 16.21
CA GLY A 40 13.18 11.70 15.98
C GLY A 40 11.94 11.86 15.12
N HIS A 41 11.24 10.78 14.75
CA HIS A 41 10.03 10.85 13.96
C HIS A 41 8.80 11.05 14.86
N ARG A 42 7.93 11.98 14.46
CA ARG A 42 6.60 12.16 15.06
C ARG A 42 5.54 11.46 14.24
N ARG A 43 4.46 11.09 14.90
CA ARG A 43 3.28 10.56 14.21
C ARG A 43 2.66 11.67 13.35
N LYS A 44 2.27 11.33 12.15
CA LYS A 44 1.59 12.24 11.22
C LYS A 44 0.10 11.97 11.25
N ALA A 45 -0.69 13.04 11.28
CA ALA A 45 -2.12 12.91 11.11
C ALA A 45 -2.42 12.40 9.69
N SER A 46 -3.30 11.42 9.58
CA SER A 46 -3.72 10.87 8.30
C SER A 46 -4.46 11.92 7.47
N VAL A 47 -4.21 11.98 6.17
CA VAL A 47 -5.04 12.73 5.22
C VAL A 47 -6.48 12.20 5.23
N GLY A 48 -6.71 10.98 5.72
CA GLY A 48 -8.00 10.34 5.85
C GLY A 48 -8.99 11.13 6.69
N GLU A 49 -8.57 11.64 7.84
CA GLU A 49 -9.43 12.46 8.73
C GLU A 49 -9.89 13.75 8.05
N ALA A 50 -8.95 14.43 7.38
CA ALA A 50 -9.27 15.65 6.66
C ALA A 50 -10.22 15.37 5.48
N LEU A 51 -10.00 14.28 4.75
CA LEU A 51 -10.86 13.87 3.64
C LEU A 51 -12.24 13.48 4.14
N ALA A 52 -12.37 12.76 5.25
CA ALA A 52 -13.63 12.40 5.86
C ALA A 52 -14.45 13.65 6.24
N THR A 53 -13.79 14.62 6.88
CA THR A 53 -14.40 15.90 7.23
C THR A 53 -14.91 16.63 6.00
N GLU A 54 -14.10 16.73 4.95
CA GLU A 54 -14.48 17.42 3.72
C GLU A 54 -15.63 16.71 2.98
N ILE A 55 -15.65 15.37 2.97
CA ILE A 55 -16.75 14.58 2.41
C ILE A 55 -18.05 14.90 3.18
N SER A 56 -18.00 14.86 4.51
CA SER A 56 -19.18 15.14 5.34
C SER A 56 -19.71 16.56 5.14
N LEU A 57 -18.82 17.55 5.05
CA LEU A 57 -19.20 18.95 4.80
C LEU A 57 -19.86 19.13 3.43
N ARG A 58 -19.37 18.48 2.39
CA ARG A 58 -19.90 18.64 1.02
C ARG A 58 -21.15 17.82 0.74
N THR A 59 -21.31 16.69 1.39
CA THR A 59 -22.36 15.73 1.05
C THR A 59 -23.42 15.56 2.13
N GLY A 60 -23.13 15.96 3.37
CA GLY A 60 -23.97 15.65 4.54
C GLY A 60 -23.88 14.19 4.97
N GLU A 61 -23.03 13.38 4.35
CA GLU A 61 -22.88 11.95 4.66
C GLU A 61 -21.92 11.72 5.81
N GLU A 62 -22.26 10.77 6.66
CA GLU A 62 -21.38 10.32 7.74
C GLU A 62 -20.21 9.55 7.19
N SER A 63 -19.01 9.84 7.69
CA SER A 63 -17.77 9.18 7.31
C SER A 63 -17.07 8.62 8.55
N MET A 64 -16.61 7.38 8.46
CA MET A 64 -15.78 6.73 9.47
C MET A 64 -14.38 6.56 8.95
N VAL A 65 -13.37 6.88 9.77
CA VAL A 65 -11.96 6.66 9.44
C VAL A 65 -11.41 5.54 10.31
N SER A 66 -10.64 4.65 9.70
CA SER A 66 -9.94 3.58 10.40
C SER A 66 -8.51 3.49 9.85
N ASP A 67 -7.53 3.54 10.76
CA ASP A 67 -6.13 3.34 10.42
C ASP A 67 -5.79 1.85 10.55
N LEU A 68 -5.58 1.21 9.42
CA LEU A 68 -5.34 -0.24 9.33
C LEU A 68 -3.92 -0.65 9.76
N THR A 69 -3.03 0.28 10.00
CA THR A 69 -1.64 0.11 10.47
C THR A 69 -1.16 -1.34 10.63
N TYR A 70 -1.23 -1.86 11.87
CA TYR A 70 -0.82 -3.23 12.19
C TYR A 70 -1.82 -4.30 11.75
N ASP A 71 -3.09 -3.96 11.55
CA ASP A 71 -4.13 -4.91 11.12
C ASP A 71 -3.80 -5.51 9.75
N LEU A 72 -3.14 -4.75 8.87
CA LEU A 72 -2.65 -5.25 7.58
C LEU A 72 -1.43 -6.18 7.69
N ARG A 73 -0.82 -6.29 8.87
CA ARG A 73 0.38 -7.09 9.12
C ARG A 73 0.17 -8.15 10.18
N SER A 74 -1.02 -8.24 10.74
CA SER A 74 -1.42 -9.23 11.74
C SER A 74 -2.33 -10.28 11.10
N GLY A 75 -2.38 -11.42 11.73
CA GLY A 75 -3.16 -12.55 11.28
C GLY A 75 -2.30 -13.76 10.91
N GLU A 76 -2.95 -14.89 10.78
CA GLU A 76 -2.27 -16.11 10.34
C GLU A 76 -1.82 -15.99 8.89
N PRO A 77 -0.53 -16.29 8.60
CA PRO A 77 -0.05 -16.32 7.23
C PRO A 77 -0.74 -17.43 6.45
N ASP A 78 -1.14 -17.13 5.23
CA ASP A 78 -1.72 -18.10 4.34
C ASP A 78 -0.65 -19.03 3.69
N PHE A 79 -1.09 -19.91 2.80
CA PHE A 79 -0.17 -20.81 2.09
C PHE A 79 0.88 -20.04 1.26
N ALA A 80 0.48 -18.96 0.59
CA ALA A 80 1.40 -18.20 -0.25
C ALA A 80 2.46 -17.49 0.60
N ASP A 81 2.06 -16.89 1.73
CA ASP A 81 2.99 -16.27 2.68
C ASP A 81 4.01 -17.27 3.20
N LYS A 82 3.55 -18.46 3.62
CA LYS A 82 4.42 -19.53 4.14
C LYS A 82 5.40 -20.04 3.08
N LEU A 83 4.92 -20.23 1.84
CA LEU A 83 5.75 -20.67 0.73
C LEU A 83 6.84 -19.65 0.39
N ILE A 84 6.46 -18.38 0.29
CA ILE A 84 7.39 -17.28 -0.01
C ILE A 84 8.44 -17.16 1.10
N ALA A 85 8.00 -17.16 2.36
CA ALA A 85 8.89 -17.07 3.51
C ALA A 85 9.91 -18.22 3.57
N ALA A 86 9.46 -19.46 3.37
CA ALA A 86 10.34 -20.63 3.33
C ALA A 86 11.33 -20.56 2.17
N THR A 87 10.88 -20.14 0.99
CA THR A 87 11.75 -19.99 -0.19
C THR A 87 12.80 -18.91 0.03
N PHE A 88 12.40 -17.76 0.59
CA PHE A 88 13.35 -16.68 0.92
C PHE A 88 14.36 -17.12 2.00
N GLY A 89 13.92 -17.87 3.00
CA GLY A 89 14.80 -18.44 4.02
C GLY A 89 15.87 -19.36 3.41
N ASN A 90 15.47 -20.24 2.51
CA ASN A 90 16.43 -21.12 1.81
C ASN A 90 17.41 -20.34 0.94
N LEU A 91 16.92 -19.38 0.14
CA LEU A 91 17.80 -18.52 -0.67
C LEU A 91 18.79 -17.72 0.18
N ALA A 92 18.35 -17.20 1.31
CA ALA A 92 19.21 -16.48 2.24
C ALA A 92 20.28 -17.40 2.84
N LEU A 93 19.90 -18.61 3.24
CA LEU A 93 20.83 -19.61 3.74
C LEU A 93 21.89 -19.98 2.69
N ASP A 94 21.47 -20.26 1.46
CA ASP A 94 22.37 -20.57 0.35
C ASP A 94 23.34 -19.41 0.07
N ALA A 95 22.86 -18.16 0.16
CA ALA A 95 23.70 -16.97 0.00
C ALA A 95 24.76 -16.89 1.10
N VAL A 96 24.39 -17.14 2.36
CA VAL A 96 25.32 -17.14 3.50
C VAL A 96 26.37 -18.25 3.35
N LEU A 97 25.95 -19.47 3.02
CA LEU A 97 26.85 -20.60 2.82
C LEU A 97 27.82 -20.38 1.64
N ALA A 98 27.38 -19.65 0.61
CA ALA A 98 28.20 -19.26 -0.53
C ALA A 98 29.05 -17.99 -0.27
N GLY A 99 29.03 -17.43 0.93
CA GLY A 99 29.79 -16.22 1.29
C GLY A 99 29.32 -14.95 0.54
N LYS A 100 28.10 -14.93 -0.01
CA LYS A 100 27.54 -13.75 -0.71
C LYS A 100 27.10 -12.70 0.29
N THR A 101 27.53 -11.46 0.08
CA THR A 101 27.17 -10.30 0.89
C THR A 101 26.55 -9.21 0.01
N GLY A 102 25.84 -8.25 0.63
CA GLY A 102 25.21 -7.14 -0.11
C GLY A 102 24.01 -7.56 -0.97
N VAL A 103 23.44 -8.74 -0.70
CA VAL A 103 22.29 -9.27 -1.43
C VAL A 103 21.13 -9.56 -0.50
N MET A 104 19.93 -9.57 -1.07
CA MET A 104 18.69 -9.94 -0.39
C MET A 104 17.91 -10.96 -1.22
N ALA A 105 17.19 -11.85 -0.56
CA ALA A 105 16.23 -12.71 -1.24
C ALA A 105 15.06 -11.83 -1.74
N ALA A 106 14.70 -11.98 -3.01
CA ALA A 106 13.71 -11.15 -3.66
C ALA A 106 12.92 -11.95 -4.70
N LEU A 107 11.75 -11.40 -5.06
CA LEU A 107 10.98 -11.82 -6.22
C LEU A 107 11.26 -10.80 -7.34
N VAL A 108 11.97 -11.22 -8.38
CA VAL A 108 12.34 -10.39 -9.52
C VAL A 108 11.69 -10.98 -10.77
N GLU A 109 10.83 -10.21 -11.42
CA GLU A 109 10.11 -10.65 -12.63
C GLU A 109 9.40 -12.02 -12.46
N GLY A 110 8.77 -12.23 -11.30
CA GLY A 110 8.07 -13.48 -10.99
C GLY A 110 8.98 -14.65 -10.60
N ARG A 111 10.29 -14.45 -10.45
CA ARG A 111 11.25 -15.48 -10.08
C ARG A 111 11.91 -15.19 -8.74
N TYR A 112 12.10 -16.21 -7.94
CA TYR A 112 12.89 -16.12 -6.73
C TYR A 112 14.38 -15.96 -7.09
N ALA A 113 15.00 -14.89 -6.60
CA ALA A 113 16.37 -14.56 -6.91
C ALA A 113 17.07 -13.82 -5.76
N LEU A 114 18.38 -13.78 -5.80
CA LEU A 114 19.16 -12.86 -4.99
C LEU A 114 19.32 -11.56 -5.76
N ALA A 115 18.86 -10.46 -5.17
CA ALA A 115 19.00 -9.12 -5.72
C ALA A 115 19.96 -8.29 -4.87
N PRO A 116 20.64 -7.27 -5.41
CA PRO A 116 21.38 -6.30 -4.61
C PRO A 116 20.49 -5.62 -3.59
N ILE A 117 21.01 -5.31 -2.40
CA ILE A 117 20.31 -4.47 -1.44
C ILE A 117 20.13 -3.10 -2.08
N PRO A 118 18.89 -2.56 -2.14
CA PRO A 118 18.65 -1.24 -2.72
C PRO A 118 19.42 -0.14 -1.99
N ASP A 119 19.93 0.83 -2.74
CA ASP A 119 20.57 2.00 -2.16
C ASP A 119 19.52 2.84 -1.41
N PRO A 120 19.67 3.05 -0.10
CA PRO A 120 18.74 3.88 0.69
C PRO A 120 18.63 5.32 0.19
N ALA A 121 19.69 5.85 -0.47
CA ALA A 121 19.69 7.19 -1.04
C ALA A 121 18.67 7.38 -2.18
N LEU A 122 18.25 6.29 -2.83
CA LEU A 122 17.21 6.32 -3.86
C LEU A 122 15.79 6.50 -3.28
N GLY A 123 15.64 6.42 -1.96
CA GLY A 123 14.37 6.51 -1.28
C GLY A 123 13.44 5.32 -1.52
N PRO A 124 12.20 5.38 -1.05
CA PRO A 124 11.23 4.29 -1.18
C PRO A 124 10.78 4.11 -2.64
N ARG A 125 10.45 2.86 -2.99
CA ARG A 125 9.82 2.57 -4.29
C ARG A 125 8.49 3.31 -4.39
N LYS A 126 8.29 3.93 -5.55
CA LYS A 126 7.03 4.62 -5.87
C LYS A 126 6.19 3.76 -6.80
N VAL A 127 4.88 3.82 -6.60
CA VAL A 127 3.93 3.23 -7.53
C VAL A 127 3.94 4.03 -8.83
N ASP A 128 4.02 3.36 -9.97
CA ASP A 128 3.77 3.99 -11.27
C ASP A 128 2.26 4.21 -11.43
N VAL A 129 1.81 5.37 -10.94
CA VAL A 129 0.40 5.74 -10.94
C VAL A 129 -0.18 5.77 -12.35
N ALA A 130 0.58 6.25 -13.33
CA ALA A 130 0.11 6.37 -14.71
C ALA A 130 -0.25 4.99 -15.33
N THR A 131 0.55 3.98 -15.01
CA THR A 131 0.36 2.62 -15.55
C THR A 131 -0.58 1.79 -14.69
N MET A 132 -0.48 1.91 -13.37
CA MET A 132 -1.11 0.98 -12.42
C MET A 132 -2.44 1.46 -11.86
N TYR A 133 -2.81 2.72 -12.08
CA TYR A 133 -3.97 3.33 -11.45
C TYR A 133 -4.78 4.16 -12.43
N ASN A 134 -6.11 4.03 -12.34
CA ASN A 134 -7.05 4.87 -13.08
C ASN A 134 -7.46 6.05 -12.20
N THR A 135 -6.93 7.23 -12.51
CA THR A 135 -7.16 8.46 -11.73
C THR A 135 -8.59 9.00 -11.89
N ASP A 136 -9.27 8.70 -12.99
CA ASP A 136 -10.64 9.17 -13.24
C ASP A 136 -11.67 8.38 -12.44
N ARG A 137 -11.37 7.12 -12.15
CA ARG A 137 -12.24 6.20 -11.45
C ARG A 137 -11.77 5.87 -10.02
N TYR A 138 -10.62 6.37 -9.63
CA TYR A 138 -10.00 6.12 -8.32
C TYR A 138 -9.89 4.63 -7.97
N ARG A 139 -9.43 3.82 -8.94
CA ARG A 139 -9.25 2.37 -8.75
C ARG A 139 -8.04 1.85 -9.53
N PRO A 140 -7.47 0.71 -9.13
CA PRO A 140 -6.37 0.10 -9.87
C PRO A 140 -6.77 -0.23 -11.31
N ASN A 141 -5.81 -0.14 -12.24
CA ASN A 141 -5.96 -0.70 -13.57
C ASN A 141 -5.85 -2.23 -13.51
N TYR A 142 -6.70 -2.90 -14.26
CA TYR A 142 -6.71 -4.36 -14.35
C TYR A 142 -6.12 -4.80 -15.69
N ALA A 143 -5.17 -5.74 -15.66
CA ALA A 143 -4.47 -6.22 -16.84
C ALA A 143 -5.29 -7.22 -17.68
N SER A 144 -6.36 -7.79 -17.11
CA SER A 144 -7.11 -8.86 -17.78
C SER A 144 -8.59 -8.83 -17.44
N LYS A 145 -9.37 -9.60 -18.21
CA LYS A 145 -10.79 -9.83 -17.95
C LYS A 145 -11.06 -10.53 -16.60
N LEU A 146 -10.06 -11.09 -15.97
CA LEU A 146 -10.15 -11.71 -14.64
C LEU A 146 -10.19 -10.67 -13.52
N GLY A 147 -10.04 -9.38 -13.84
CA GLY A 147 -10.12 -8.31 -12.85
C GLY A 147 -8.91 -8.20 -11.91
N LEU A 148 -7.80 -8.84 -12.24
CA LEU A 148 -6.57 -8.72 -11.46
C LEU A 148 -5.89 -7.37 -11.74
N PRO A 149 -5.43 -6.65 -10.72
CA PRO A 149 -4.61 -5.46 -10.90
C PRO A 149 -3.37 -5.78 -11.73
N ILE A 150 -2.96 -4.83 -12.58
CA ILE A 150 -1.86 -5.03 -13.53
C ILE A 150 -0.54 -5.43 -12.84
N PHE A 151 -0.30 -4.96 -11.61
CA PHE A 151 0.89 -5.31 -10.84
C PHE A 151 0.89 -6.76 -10.31
N LEU A 152 -0.28 -7.42 -10.26
CA LEU A 152 -0.41 -8.84 -9.94
C LEU A 152 -0.42 -9.72 -11.19
N ALA A 153 -0.71 -9.15 -12.37
CA ALA A 153 -0.84 -9.89 -13.60
C ALA A 153 0.47 -9.97 -14.42
N ARG A 154 1.50 -9.22 -14.03
CA ARG A 154 2.85 -9.31 -14.59
C ARG A 154 3.63 -10.37 -13.83
N ALA A 155 3.53 -11.59 -14.29
CA ALA A 155 4.47 -12.67 -13.99
C ALA A 155 5.62 -12.64 -15.00
#